data_0b70d059b96f8ad16aa5ae011883bcf6
#
_entry.id   0b70d059b96f8ad16aa5ae011883bcf6
#
_cell.length_a   1.000
_cell.length_b   1.000
_cell.length_c   1.000
_cell.angle_alpha   90.00
_cell.angle_beta   90.00
_cell.angle_gamma   90.00
#
_symmetry.space_group_name_H-M   'P 1'
#
loop_
_entity.id
_entity.type
_entity.pdbx_description
1 polymer ?
#
loop_
_entity_poly.entity_id
_entity_poly.type
_entity_poly.pdbx_seq_one_letter_code
_entity_poly.pdbx_strand_id
1 'polypeptide(L)'
;MIKKIVLLAGVFYCCRLCAQLPMEWPHHKKAAIVLTYDDGLRSQLDTAVPQLRRAGLKATFFLTADMDYVTLPRWRRLAKKGHELGNHSVYHPCINGEDNPLSSDKYTPNAMIREIEVMNRLLFAMDGKTNRSYAYPCTETMVGGKDYVDTLRKFGLVKYARVGGDTGAVITDFVHLDPLRVPALGLEDHPPLDQVIGFVKAVEQSGGMGVIMFHGVGGDYITTDSEVHQKLLDYLVENRRTIWVGTFQEVMDLVMKKRGHGGAGGRGVGLAAGGLRGGAGW
;
A
#
# COMPACT_ATOMS: atom_id res chain seq x y z
N MET A 1 -3.59 58.32 49.20
CA MET A 1 -3.53 56.82 48.99
C MET A 1 -4.02 56.53 47.59
N ILE A 2 -3.11 56.29 46.68
CA ILE A 2 -3.46 55.99 45.25
C ILE A 2 -3.37 54.48 45.07
N LYS A 3 -4.52 53.84 44.81
CA LYS A 3 -4.58 52.42 44.49
C LYS A 3 -4.17 52.20 43.05
N LYS A 4 -3.04 51.50 42.85
CA LYS A 4 -2.62 50.99 41.53
C LYS A 4 -3.44 49.77 41.17
N ILE A 5 -4.23 49.83 40.10
CA ILE A 5 -4.90 48.72 39.48
C ILE A 5 -3.89 48.10 38.51
N VAL A 6 -3.50 46.83 38.76
CA VAL A 6 -2.69 46.02 37.85
C VAL A 6 -3.65 45.27 36.96
N LEU A 7 -3.69 45.63 35.67
CA LEU A 7 -4.41 44.87 34.64
C LEU A 7 -3.52 43.70 34.22
N LEU A 8 -3.93 42.45 34.58
CA LEU A 8 -3.34 41.23 34.02
C LEU A 8 -3.95 40.99 32.62
N ALA A 9 -3.18 41.26 31.59
CA ALA A 9 -3.53 40.84 30.23
C ALA A 9 -3.25 39.35 30.08
N GLY A 10 -4.32 38.51 30.16
CA GLY A 10 -4.24 37.11 29.87
C GLY A 10 -4.04 36.89 28.37
N VAL A 11 -2.86 36.42 27.96
CA VAL A 11 -2.59 35.98 26.59
C VAL A 11 -3.25 34.63 26.42
N PHE A 12 -4.44 34.60 25.81
CA PHE A 12 -5.06 33.35 25.32
C PHE A 12 -4.23 32.85 24.16
N TYR A 13 -3.38 31.87 24.42
CA TYR A 13 -2.73 31.04 23.40
C TYR A 13 -3.78 30.11 22.79
N CYS A 14 -4.41 30.56 21.72
CA CYS A 14 -5.34 29.75 20.96
C CYS A 14 -4.50 28.69 20.20
N CYS A 15 -4.28 27.51 20.82
CA CYS A 15 -3.82 26.32 20.13
C CYS A 15 -4.86 26.00 19.06
N ARG A 16 -4.66 26.49 17.83
CA ARG A 16 -5.34 25.94 16.68
C ARG A 16 -4.87 24.49 16.54
N LEU A 17 -5.65 23.53 17.10
CA LEU A 17 -5.63 22.18 16.57
C LEU A 17 -5.94 22.34 15.08
N CYS A 18 -4.93 22.15 14.23
CA CYS A 18 -5.15 21.92 12.80
C CYS A 18 -5.92 20.60 12.70
N ALA A 19 -7.23 20.67 12.82
CA ALA A 19 -8.08 19.52 12.47
C ALA A 19 -7.76 19.19 11.02
N GLN A 20 -7.14 18.05 10.82
CA GLN A 20 -6.82 17.54 9.51
C GLN A 20 -8.16 17.37 8.77
N LEU A 21 -8.32 18.06 7.63
CA LEU A 21 -9.53 17.89 6.85
C LEU A 21 -9.70 16.42 6.47
N PRO A 22 -10.90 15.86 6.61
CA PRO A 22 -11.14 14.47 6.27
C PRO A 22 -10.75 14.22 4.81
N MET A 23 -10.18 13.06 4.54
CA MET A 23 -9.83 12.66 3.17
C MET A 23 -11.10 12.60 2.32
N GLU A 24 -11.10 13.30 1.21
CA GLU A 24 -12.17 13.21 0.22
C GLU A 24 -11.91 12.03 -0.73
N TRP A 25 -12.60 10.95 -0.51
CA TRP A 25 -12.57 9.78 -1.39
C TRP A 25 -13.41 9.98 -2.66
N PRO A 26 -13.12 9.28 -3.78
CA PRO A 26 -13.86 9.41 -5.03
C PRO A 26 -15.37 9.22 -4.83
N HIS A 27 -16.16 9.99 -5.58
CA HIS A 27 -17.63 9.93 -5.51
C HIS A 27 -18.22 10.17 -4.11
N HIS A 28 -17.58 11.03 -3.30
CA HIS A 28 -17.99 11.38 -1.93
C HIS A 28 -18.12 10.18 -0.97
N LYS A 29 -17.29 9.16 -1.19
CA LYS A 29 -17.23 8.01 -0.29
C LYS A 29 -16.56 8.38 1.03
N LYS A 30 -16.86 7.61 2.08
CA LYS A 30 -16.36 7.87 3.42
C LYS A 30 -14.96 7.31 3.65
N ALA A 31 -14.67 6.15 3.05
CA ALA A 31 -13.43 5.42 3.30
C ALA A 31 -12.94 4.69 2.05
N ALA A 32 -11.68 4.24 2.09
CA ALA A 32 -11.10 3.40 1.05
C ALA A 32 -10.62 2.05 1.62
N ILE A 33 -10.88 0.98 0.89
CA ILE A 33 -10.35 -0.36 1.16
C ILE A 33 -9.52 -0.81 -0.03
N VAL A 34 -8.35 -1.36 0.28
CA VAL A 34 -7.44 -1.98 -0.69
C VAL A 34 -7.35 -3.47 -0.39
N LEU A 35 -7.60 -4.30 -1.39
CA LEU A 35 -7.44 -5.75 -1.31
C LEU A 35 -6.10 -6.11 -1.95
N THR A 36 -5.20 -6.72 -1.19
CA THR A 36 -3.87 -7.14 -1.66
C THR A 36 -3.68 -8.64 -1.45
N TYR A 37 -3.02 -9.29 -2.40
CA TYR A 37 -2.78 -10.73 -2.41
C TYR A 37 -1.29 -10.96 -2.68
N ASP A 38 -0.63 -11.71 -1.81
CA ASP A 38 0.82 -11.93 -1.87
C ASP A 38 1.18 -13.26 -2.52
N ASP A 39 2.41 -13.40 -3.00
CA ASP A 39 3.08 -14.59 -3.52
C ASP A 39 2.64 -15.08 -4.90
N GLY A 40 1.54 -14.60 -5.46
CA GLY A 40 1.08 -15.05 -6.76
C GLY A 40 0.55 -16.50 -6.77
N LEU A 41 -0.17 -16.88 -5.73
CA LEU A 41 -0.63 -18.25 -5.48
C LEU A 41 -1.72 -18.70 -6.47
N ARG A 42 -1.81 -20.01 -6.67
CA ARG A 42 -2.78 -20.59 -7.63
C ARG A 42 -4.21 -20.39 -7.18
N SER A 43 -4.49 -20.54 -5.89
CA SER A 43 -5.84 -20.34 -5.33
C SER A 43 -6.36 -18.91 -5.53
N GLN A 44 -5.48 -17.93 -5.61
CA GLN A 44 -5.87 -16.55 -5.96
C GLN A 44 -6.46 -16.50 -7.36
N LEU A 45 -5.82 -17.16 -8.34
CA LEU A 45 -6.32 -17.23 -9.72
C LEU A 45 -7.58 -18.10 -9.87
N ASP A 46 -7.69 -19.17 -9.09
CA ASP A 46 -8.75 -20.16 -9.23
C ASP A 46 -9.99 -19.79 -8.39
N THR A 47 -9.84 -19.09 -7.27
CA THR A 47 -10.91 -18.75 -6.35
C THR A 47 -11.10 -17.23 -6.21
N ALA A 48 -10.07 -16.49 -5.77
CA ALA A 48 -10.22 -15.05 -5.49
C ALA A 48 -10.59 -14.22 -6.73
N VAL A 49 -9.90 -14.43 -7.86
CA VAL A 49 -10.15 -13.71 -9.12
C VAL A 49 -11.57 -13.93 -9.66
N PRO A 50 -12.12 -15.15 -9.71
CA PRO A 50 -13.54 -15.34 -10.06
C PRO A 50 -14.50 -14.61 -9.12
N GLN A 51 -14.25 -14.59 -7.82
CA GLN A 51 -15.06 -13.87 -6.84
C GLN A 51 -14.97 -12.35 -7.03
N LEU A 52 -13.78 -11.78 -7.14
CA LEU A 52 -13.56 -10.37 -7.46
C LEU A 52 -14.26 -9.94 -8.75
N ARG A 53 -14.21 -10.79 -9.79
CA ARG A 53 -14.88 -10.53 -11.06
C ARG A 53 -16.40 -10.47 -10.90
N ARG A 54 -17.01 -11.37 -10.13
CA ARG A 54 -18.46 -11.34 -9.84
C ARG A 54 -18.85 -10.10 -9.06
N ALA A 55 -18.02 -9.70 -8.11
CA ALA A 55 -18.20 -8.50 -7.30
C ALA A 55 -17.94 -7.19 -8.09
N GLY A 56 -17.29 -7.26 -9.26
CA GLY A 56 -16.88 -6.07 -10.02
C GLY A 56 -15.77 -5.27 -9.35
N LEU A 57 -15.01 -5.88 -8.42
CA LEU A 57 -13.96 -5.23 -7.65
C LEU A 57 -12.58 -5.46 -8.27
N LYS A 58 -11.66 -4.51 -8.01
CA LYS A 58 -10.26 -4.59 -8.39
C LYS A 58 -9.38 -4.81 -7.15
N ALA A 59 -8.20 -5.37 -7.38
CA ALA A 59 -7.26 -5.69 -6.33
C ALA A 59 -5.82 -5.58 -6.85
N THR A 60 -4.87 -5.65 -5.93
CA THR A 60 -3.43 -5.69 -6.21
C THR A 60 -2.91 -7.08 -5.89
N PHE A 61 -2.14 -7.65 -6.80
CA PHE A 61 -1.45 -8.93 -6.62
C PHE A 61 0.05 -8.69 -6.62
N PHE A 62 0.68 -8.92 -5.48
CA PHE A 62 2.12 -8.83 -5.31
C PHE A 62 2.74 -10.17 -5.69
N LEU A 63 3.43 -10.19 -6.82
CA LEU A 63 3.93 -11.41 -7.44
C LEU A 63 5.42 -11.60 -7.17
N THR A 64 5.81 -12.84 -6.91
CA THR A 64 7.19 -13.32 -6.96
C THR A 64 7.53 -13.86 -8.34
N ALA A 65 8.77 -14.31 -8.56
CA ALA A 65 9.15 -14.93 -9.84
C ALA A 65 8.76 -16.42 -9.95
N ASP A 66 8.09 -16.99 -8.94
CA ASP A 66 7.68 -18.40 -8.92
C ASP A 66 6.49 -18.74 -9.85
N MET A 67 6.13 -17.80 -10.70
CA MET A 67 5.10 -18.01 -11.71
C MET A 67 5.54 -19.00 -12.78
N ASP A 68 4.75 -20.04 -12.97
CA ASP A 68 4.98 -21.05 -14.01
C ASP A 68 4.40 -20.65 -15.38
N TYR A 69 4.65 -21.46 -16.40
CA TYR A 69 4.15 -21.23 -17.77
C TYR A 69 2.62 -21.25 -17.87
N VAL A 70 1.91 -21.84 -16.91
CA VAL A 70 0.44 -21.93 -16.87
C VAL A 70 -0.15 -20.67 -16.23
N THR A 71 0.44 -20.20 -15.15
CA THR A 71 -0.07 -19.07 -14.36
C THR A 71 0.32 -17.71 -14.95
N LEU A 72 1.51 -17.57 -15.52
CA LEU A 72 2.02 -16.31 -16.10
C LEU A 72 1.06 -15.69 -17.15
N PRO A 73 0.50 -16.43 -18.12
CA PRO A 73 -0.49 -15.86 -19.04
C PRO A 73 -1.79 -15.43 -18.36
N ARG A 74 -2.15 -16.06 -17.23
CA ARG A 74 -3.34 -15.70 -16.44
C ARG A 74 -3.13 -14.36 -15.74
N TRP A 75 -1.97 -14.14 -15.13
CA TRP A 75 -1.57 -12.86 -14.53
C TRP A 75 -1.56 -11.70 -15.56
N ARG A 76 -1.00 -11.95 -16.75
CA ARG A 76 -1.06 -10.96 -17.84
C ARG A 76 -2.48 -10.58 -18.23
N ARG A 77 -3.41 -11.55 -18.29
CA ARG A 77 -4.83 -11.27 -18.56
C ARG A 77 -5.48 -10.48 -17.43
N LEU A 78 -5.09 -10.74 -16.19
CA LEU A 78 -5.60 -10.05 -15.01
C LEU A 78 -5.22 -8.56 -15.02
N ALA A 79 -3.98 -8.24 -15.36
CA ALA A 79 -3.54 -6.86 -15.55
C ALA A 79 -4.37 -6.11 -16.61
N LYS A 80 -4.66 -6.77 -17.76
CA LYS A 80 -5.52 -6.22 -18.81
C LYS A 80 -6.97 -5.99 -18.36
N LYS A 81 -7.41 -6.63 -17.29
CA LYS A 81 -8.74 -6.44 -16.68
C LYS A 81 -8.74 -5.36 -15.61
N GLY A 82 -7.64 -4.64 -15.42
CA GLY A 82 -7.54 -3.49 -14.51
C GLY A 82 -7.17 -3.84 -13.07
N HIS A 83 -6.72 -5.07 -12.81
CA HIS A 83 -6.05 -5.38 -11.55
C HIS A 83 -4.60 -4.88 -11.61
N GLU A 84 -4.01 -4.61 -10.45
CA GLU A 84 -2.62 -4.20 -10.34
C GLU A 84 -1.74 -5.45 -10.13
N LEU A 85 -0.61 -5.50 -10.84
CA LEU A 85 0.48 -6.42 -10.56
C LEU A 85 1.56 -5.65 -9.82
N GLY A 86 1.74 -5.96 -8.55
CA GLY A 86 2.77 -5.41 -7.69
C GLY A 86 3.99 -6.35 -7.61
N ASN A 87 5.09 -5.81 -7.12
CA ASN A 87 6.35 -6.50 -6.96
C ASN A 87 6.46 -7.10 -5.54
N HIS A 88 6.82 -8.38 -5.44
CA HIS A 88 7.09 -9.07 -4.17
C HIS A 88 8.49 -9.69 -4.13
N SER A 89 9.44 -9.07 -4.82
CA SER A 89 10.79 -9.56 -5.12
C SER A 89 10.84 -10.79 -6.05
N VAL A 90 12.05 -11.29 -6.31
CA VAL A 90 12.24 -12.48 -7.14
C VAL A 90 12.07 -13.75 -6.31
N TYR A 91 12.82 -13.86 -5.21
CA TYR A 91 12.93 -15.08 -4.41
C TYR A 91 12.23 -15.01 -3.06
N HIS A 92 11.56 -13.90 -2.75
CA HIS A 92 10.84 -13.72 -1.49
C HIS A 92 11.71 -14.06 -0.26
N PRO A 93 12.86 -13.39 -0.07
CA PRO A 93 13.77 -13.72 1.02
C PRO A 93 13.17 -13.38 2.38
N CYS A 94 13.03 -14.41 3.22
CA CYS A 94 12.65 -14.33 4.63
C CYS A 94 13.75 -14.97 5.48
N ILE A 95 13.73 -14.77 6.80
CA ILE A 95 14.58 -15.55 7.71
C ILE A 95 14.02 -16.98 7.73
N ASN A 96 14.72 -17.92 7.11
CA ASN A 96 14.23 -19.28 6.92
C ASN A 96 15.32 -20.37 7.03
N GLY A 97 16.20 -20.21 7.99
CA GLY A 97 17.20 -21.20 8.37
C GLY A 97 18.63 -20.88 7.94
N GLU A 98 19.58 -21.40 8.73
CA GLU A 98 21.00 -21.09 8.58
C GLU A 98 21.60 -21.60 7.25
N ASP A 99 21.08 -22.70 6.71
CA ASP A 99 21.59 -23.32 5.48
C ASP A 99 20.96 -22.77 4.20
N ASN A 100 19.91 -21.95 4.29
CA ASN A 100 19.28 -21.40 3.11
C ASN A 100 20.06 -20.17 2.58
N PRO A 101 20.64 -20.23 1.36
CA PRO A 101 21.37 -19.10 0.79
C PRO A 101 20.47 -17.90 0.45
N LEU A 102 19.15 -18.11 0.36
CA LEU A 102 18.15 -17.08 0.09
C LEU A 102 17.51 -16.53 1.38
N SER A 103 18.02 -16.87 2.55
CA SER A 103 17.56 -16.29 3.81
C SER A 103 17.90 -14.80 3.89
N SER A 104 16.93 -13.96 4.33
CA SER A 104 17.07 -12.50 4.32
C SER A 104 18.22 -11.97 5.18
N ASP A 105 18.63 -12.70 6.20
CA ASP A 105 19.80 -12.37 7.04
C ASP A 105 21.13 -12.44 6.28
N LYS A 106 21.18 -13.17 5.15
CA LYS A 106 22.34 -13.28 4.25
C LYS A 106 22.34 -12.25 3.11
N TYR A 107 21.26 -11.54 2.96
CA TYR A 107 21.13 -10.50 1.92
C TYR A 107 21.84 -9.21 2.34
N THR A 108 22.18 -8.43 1.34
CA THR A 108 22.53 -7.01 1.52
C THR A 108 21.41 -6.14 0.96
N PRO A 109 21.27 -4.87 1.41
CA PRO A 109 20.34 -3.94 0.79
C PRO A 109 20.49 -3.87 -0.75
N ASN A 110 21.72 -3.89 -1.26
CA ASN A 110 21.95 -3.87 -2.71
C ASN A 110 21.48 -5.15 -3.41
N ALA A 111 21.62 -6.33 -2.78
CA ALA A 111 21.09 -7.57 -3.35
C ALA A 111 19.56 -7.51 -3.44
N MET A 112 18.90 -7.02 -2.39
CA MET A 112 17.45 -6.83 -2.39
C MET A 112 16.98 -5.83 -3.47
N ILE A 113 17.68 -4.72 -3.63
CA ILE A 113 17.42 -3.74 -4.70
C ILE A 113 17.51 -4.39 -6.09
N ARG A 114 18.51 -5.26 -6.31
CA ARG A 114 18.64 -5.99 -7.58
C ARG A 114 17.48 -6.94 -7.85
N GLU A 115 16.98 -7.64 -6.85
CA GLU A 115 15.78 -8.46 -7.00
C GLU A 115 14.55 -7.61 -7.39
N ILE A 116 14.32 -6.51 -6.68
CA ILE A 116 13.22 -5.59 -6.98
C ILE A 116 13.33 -5.07 -8.41
N GLU A 117 14.53 -4.70 -8.85
CA GLU A 117 14.78 -4.22 -10.22
C GLU A 117 14.48 -5.31 -11.26
N VAL A 118 14.94 -6.54 -11.05
CA VAL A 118 14.69 -7.67 -11.95
C VAL A 118 13.20 -7.99 -12.03
N MET A 119 12.54 -8.06 -10.89
CA MET A 119 11.09 -8.31 -10.84
C MET A 119 10.27 -7.20 -11.50
N ASN A 120 10.67 -5.93 -11.35
CA ASN A 120 10.05 -4.82 -12.08
C ASN A 120 10.13 -5.00 -13.60
N ARG A 121 11.26 -5.49 -14.12
CA ARG A 121 11.42 -5.77 -15.56
C ARG A 121 10.53 -6.92 -16.02
N LEU A 122 10.40 -7.98 -15.20
CA LEU A 122 9.50 -9.09 -15.48
C LEU A 122 8.05 -8.61 -15.54
N LEU A 123 7.62 -7.84 -14.56
CA LEU A 123 6.27 -7.27 -14.51
C LEU A 123 6.03 -6.30 -15.68
N PHE A 124 7.02 -5.50 -16.06
CA PHE A 124 6.94 -4.64 -17.26
C PHE A 124 6.69 -5.46 -18.54
N ALA A 125 7.37 -6.59 -18.70
CA ALA A 125 7.15 -7.49 -19.84
C ALA A 125 5.71 -8.10 -19.82
N MET A 126 5.06 -8.13 -18.67
CA MET A 126 3.70 -8.65 -18.53
C MET A 126 2.63 -7.59 -18.83
N ASP A 127 2.78 -6.35 -18.35
CA ASP A 127 1.73 -5.33 -18.38
C ASP A 127 2.12 -3.97 -18.97
N GLY A 128 3.42 -3.76 -19.30
CA GLY A 128 3.93 -2.53 -19.88
C GLY A 128 3.98 -1.33 -18.92
N LYS A 129 3.73 -1.52 -17.63
CA LYS A 129 3.74 -0.43 -16.65
C LYS A 129 5.14 -0.26 -16.04
N THR A 130 5.55 0.99 -15.84
CA THR A 130 6.83 1.35 -15.20
C THR A 130 6.66 1.72 -13.72
N ASN A 131 5.52 2.30 -13.34
CA ASN A 131 5.22 2.57 -11.94
C ASN A 131 4.85 1.27 -11.24
N ARG A 132 5.48 1.01 -10.09
CA ARG A 132 5.28 -0.22 -9.31
C ARG A 132 4.95 0.08 -7.87
N SER A 133 4.07 -0.74 -7.32
CA SER A 133 3.95 -0.93 -5.89
C SER A 133 4.76 -2.15 -5.46
N TYR A 134 5.18 -2.17 -4.21
CA TYR A 134 5.99 -3.23 -3.62
C TYR A 134 5.35 -3.72 -2.33
N ALA A 135 5.44 -5.01 -2.06
CA ALA A 135 5.21 -5.59 -0.76
C ALA A 135 6.53 -6.17 -0.24
N TYR A 136 6.86 -5.85 0.99
CA TYR A 136 8.05 -6.39 1.64
C TYR A 136 7.85 -7.87 1.93
N PRO A 137 8.75 -8.78 1.46
CA PRO A 137 8.71 -10.19 1.83
C PRO A 137 8.65 -10.35 3.35
N CYS A 138 7.81 -11.25 3.85
CA CYS A 138 7.57 -11.47 5.28
C CYS A 138 7.26 -10.18 6.07
N THR A 139 6.79 -9.13 5.39
CA THR A 139 6.55 -7.79 5.95
C THR A 139 7.79 -7.07 6.49
N GLU A 140 8.98 -7.63 6.27
CA GLU A 140 10.25 -7.17 6.84
C GLU A 140 10.95 -6.13 5.96
N THR A 141 11.38 -5.04 6.57
CA THR A 141 12.20 -4.02 5.92
C THR A 141 13.70 -4.21 6.14
N MET A 142 14.07 -5.28 6.84
CA MET A 142 15.44 -5.60 7.23
C MET A 142 15.99 -6.74 6.38
N VAL A 143 17.23 -6.59 5.91
CA VAL A 143 18.02 -7.67 5.30
C VAL A 143 19.46 -7.57 5.77
N GLY A 144 20.07 -8.69 6.18
CA GLY A 144 21.43 -8.71 6.72
C GLY A 144 21.64 -7.74 7.88
N GLY A 145 20.61 -7.60 8.74
CA GLY A 145 20.62 -6.69 9.88
C GLY A 145 20.54 -5.19 9.51
N LYS A 146 20.22 -4.84 8.26
CA LYS A 146 20.13 -3.45 7.78
C LYS A 146 18.76 -3.15 7.18
N ASP A 147 18.19 -2.02 7.58
CA ASP A 147 16.98 -1.49 6.94
C ASP A 147 17.32 -1.04 5.51
N TYR A 148 16.53 -1.50 4.52
CA TYR A 148 16.78 -1.16 3.12
C TYR A 148 15.79 -0.15 2.53
N VAL A 149 14.86 0.39 3.33
CA VAL A 149 13.84 1.34 2.85
C VAL A 149 14.48 2.61 2.29
N ASP A 150 15.48 3.17 2.97
CA ASP A 150 16.16 4.37 2.47
C ASP A 150 16.96 4.09 1.19
N THR A 151 17.52 2.88 1.08
CA THR A 151 18.15 2.43 -0.16
C THR A 151 17.12 2.32 -1.27
N LEU A 152 15.97 1.70 -1.02
CA LEU A 152 14.85 1.61 -1.97
C LEU A 152 14.37 2.99 -2.41
N ARG A 153 14.22 3.92 -1.45
CA ARG A 153 13.85 5.32 -1.71
C ARG A 153 14.84 6.02 -2.64
N LYS A 154 16.13 5.85 -2.38
CA LYS A 154 17.22 6.44 -3.19
C LYS A 154 17.19 5.95 -4.64
N PHE A 155 16.92 4.66 -4.86
CA PHE A 155 16.87 4.10 -6.21
C PHE A 155 15.56 4.40 -6.96
N GLY A 156 14.48 4.76 -6.27
CA GLY A 156 13.21 5.13 -6.89
C GLY A 156 12.56 4.01 -7.72
N LEU A 157 12.81 2.74 -7.37
CA LEU A 157 12.35 1.58 -8.13
C LEU A 157 10.86 1.32 -7.99
N VAL A 158 10.27 1.79 -6.90
CA VAL A 158 8.85 1.61 -6.59
C VAL A 158 8.26 2.94 -6.09
N LYS A 159 6.99 3.13 -6.35
CA LYS A 159 6.28 4.34 -5.97
C LYS A 159 5.75 4.26 -4.55
N TYR A 160 5.25 3.10 -4.18
CA TYR A 160 4.64 2.80 -2.89
C TYR A 160 5.09 1.42 -2.42
N ALA A 161 5.18 1.23 -1.10
CA ALA A 161 5.47 -0.08 -0.54
C ALA A 161 4.63 -0.36 0.72
N ARG A 162 4.16 -1.60 0.84
CA ARG A 162 3.34 -2.10 1.93
C ARG A 162 4.18 -2.95 2.87
N VAL A 163 4.08 -2.64 4.15
CA VAL A 163 4.54 -3.50 5.26
C VAL A 163 3.35 -4.28 5.84
N GLY A 164 3.60 -5.13 6.81
CA GLY A 164 2.57 -5.76 7.63
C GLY A 164 2.02 -4.81 8.68
N GLY A 165 1.12 -5.34 9.48
CA GLY A 165 0.46 -4.65 10.58
C GLY A 165 -0.56 -5.59 11.23
N ASP A 166 -1.39 -5.02 12.07
CA ASP A 166 -2.46 -5.70 12.78
C ASP A 166 -3.79 -4.96 12.61
N THR A 167 -4.75 -5.25 13.48
CA THR A 167 -6.04 -4.55 13.52
C THR A 167 -5.93 -3.03 13.71
N GLY A 168 -4.78 -2.53 14.18
CA GLY A 168 -4.44 -1.11 14.27
C GLY A 168 -4.04 -0.47 12.94
N ALA A 169 -3.98 -1.23 11.84
CA ALA A 169 -3.60 -0.74 10.51
C ALA A 169 -4.67 0.14 9.82
N VAL A 170 -5.56 0.77 10.58
CA VAL A 170 -6.49 1.79 10.08
C VAL A 170 -5.74 3.10 9.91
N ILE A 171 -5.61 3.55 8.66
CA ILE A 171 -4.81 4.71 8.30
C ILE A 171 -5.69 5.95 8.23
N THR A 172 -5.45 6.91 9.13
CA THR A 172 -6.14 8.21 9.17
C THR A 172 -5.17 9.39 9.08
N ASP A 173 -3.91 9.20 9.50
CA ASP A 173 -2.87 10.22 9.38
C ASP A 173 -2.15 10.08 8.04
N PHE A 174 -2.66 10.80 7.05
CA PHE A 174 -2.08 10.81 5.71
C PHE A 174 -0.91 11.79 5.58
N VAL A 175 -0.75 12.72 6.51
CA VAL A 175 0.34 13.72 6.49
C VAL A 175 1.68 13.05 6.82
N HIS A 176 1.70 12.20 7.82
CA HIS A 176 2.92 11.51 8.26
C HIS A 176 3.08 10.10 7.66
N LEU A 177 2.13 9.65 6.84
CA LEU A 177 2.22 8.33 6.20
C LEU A 177 3.47 8.24 5.32
N ASP A 178 4.38 7.33 5.65
CA ASP A 178 5.51 7.00 4.75
C ASP A 178 4.99 6.15 3.56
N PRO A 179 5.09 6.66 2.32
CA PRO A 179 4.62 5.93 1.15
C PRO A 179 5.37 4.61 0.89
N LEU A 180 6.54 4.43 1.52
CA LEU A 180 7.30 3.17 1.46
C LEU A 180 7.13 2.29 2.71
N ARG A 181 6.20 2.61 3.61
CA ARG A 181 5.90 1.83 4.83
C ARG A 181 4.40 1.85 5.13
N VAL A 182 3.56 1.61 4.12
CA VAL A 182 2.10 1.61 4.28
C VAL A 182 1.68 0.35 5.05
N PRO A 183 1.06 0.48 6.24
CA PRO A 183 0.64 -0.68 7.02
C PRO A 183 -0.56 -1.39 6.38
N ALA A 184 -0.71 -2.69 6.70
CA ALA A 184 -1.82 -3.52 6.25
C ALA A 184 -2.25 -4.48 7.35
N LEU A 185 -3.54 -4.79 7.41
CA LEU A 185 -4.03 -5.93 8.19
C LEU A 185 -3.56 -7.22 7.52
N GLY A 186 -2.63 -7.93 8.13
CA GLY A 186 -2.26 -9.29 7.75
C GLY A 186 -3.31 -10.27 8.25
N LEU A 187 -3.85 -11.08 7.35
CA LEU A 187 -4.74 -12.17 7.73
C LEU A 187 -3.93 -13.43 8.00
N GLU A 188 -4.19 -14.04 9.14
CA GLU A 188 -3.67 -15.36 9.50
C GLU A 188 -4.42 -16.47 8.75
N ASP A 189 -4.04 -17.72 9.02
CA ASP A 189 -4.71 -18.88 8.45
C ASP A 189 -6.15 -19.00 8.99
N HIS A 190 -7.12 -19.22 8.12
CA HIS A 190 -8.55 -19.31 8.44
C HIS A 190 -9.10 -18.14 9.30
N PRO A 191 -8.93 -16.88 8.90
CA PRO A 191 -9.37 -15.74 9.69
C PRO A 191 -10.91 -15.74 9.84
N PRO A 192 -11.44 -15.43 11.04
CA PRO A 192 -12.87 -15.35 11.23
C PRO A 192 -13.46 -14.14 10.49
N LEU A 193 -14.67 -14.31 9.91
CA LEU A 193 -15.35 -13.28 9.12
C LEU A 193 -15.55 -11.97 9.89
N ASP A 194 -15.88 -12.04 11.16
CA ASP A 194 -16.12 -10.88 12.03
C ASP A 194 -14.86 -10.03 12.24
N GLN A 195 -13.68 -10.65 12.29
CA GLN A 195 -12.40 -9.92 12.31
C GLN A 195 -12.23 -9.07 11.03
N VAL A 196 -12.44 -9.69 9.87
CA VAL A 196 -12.22 -9.01 8.57
C VAL A 196 -13.26 -7.91 8.35
N ILE A 197 -14.54 -8.21 8.63
CA ILE A 197 -15.62 -7.20 8.54
C ILE A 197 -15.48 -6.12 9.61
N GLY A 198 -15.04 -6.48 10.81
CA GLY A 198 -14.75 -5.53 11.89
C GLY A 198 -13.72 -4.49 11.50
N PHE A 199 -12.64 -4.93 10.84
CA PHE A 199 -11.62 -4.03 10.29
C PHE A 199 -12.20 -3.07 9.25
N VAL A 200 -12.97 -3.57 8.28
CA VAL A 200 -13.61 -2.73 7.26
C VAL A 200 -14.54 -1.68 7.89
N LYS A 201 -15.33 -2.07 8.90
CA LYS A 201 -16.20 -1.15 9.66
C LYS A 201 -15.39 -0.09 10.39
N ALA A 202 -14.26 -0.45 11.02
CA ALA A 202 -13.39 0.50 11.69
C ALA A 202 -12.81 1.53 10.71
N VAL A 203 -12.37 1.09 9.53
CA VAL A 203 -11.90 1.98 8.46
C VAL A 203 -13.02 2.91 7.98
N GLU A 204 -14.23 2.40 7.77
CA GLU A 204 -15.37 3.22 7.35
C GLU A 204 -15.76 4.26 8.40
N GLN A 205 -15.79 3.88 9.68
CA GLN A 205 -16.10 4.77 10.78
C GLN A 205 -15.07 5.88 10.96
N SER A 206 -13.80 5.58 10.73
CA SER A 206 -12.71 6.55 10.84
C SER A 206 -12.62 7.54 9.67
N GLY A 207 -13.27 7.23 8.53
CA GLY A 207 -13.09 7.99 7.29
C GLY A 207 -11.74 7.78 6.62
N GLY A 208 -11.00 6.76 7.02
CA GLY A 208 -9.63 6.48 6.65
C GLY A 208 -9.46 5.55 5.45
N MET A 209 -8.30 4.91 5.41
CA MET A 209 -7.91 3.88 4.46
C MET A 209 -7.51 2.60 5.21
N GLY A 210 -7.86 1.45 4.67
CA GLY A 210 -7.41 0.15 5.14
C GLY A 210 -6.88 -0.71 3.99
N VAL A 211 -5.75 -1.37 4.22
CA VAL A 211 -5.18 -2.37 3.31
C VAL A 211 -5.34 -3.74 3.96
N ILE A 212 -5.90 -4.70 3.24
CA ILE A 212 -6.02 -6.09 3.70
C ILE A 212 -5.05 -6.94 2.88
N MET A 213 -4.26 -7.75 3.58
CA MET A 213 -3.27 -8.64 3.01
C MET A 213 -3.73 -10.09 3.11
N PHE A 214 -4.00 -10.70 1.97
CA PHE A 214 -4.31 -12.11 1.80
C PHE A 214 -3.11 -12.86 1.23
N HIS A 215 -3.07 -14.17 1.47
CA HIS A 215 -2.23 -15.13 0.74
C HIS A 215 -3.13 -16.10 -0.04
N GLY A 216 -3.37 -17.32 0.45
CA GLY A 216 -4.30 -18.25 -0.17
C GLY A 216 -5.78 -17.87 -0.01
N VAL A 217 -6.64 -18.28 -0.95
CA VAL A 217 -8.08 -18.14 -0.86
C VAL A 217 -8.75 -19.46 -1.26
N GLY A 218 -9.21 -20.20 -0.27
CA GLY A 218 -9.80 -21.53 -0.47
C GLY A 218 -8.79 -22.58 -0.91
N GLY A 219 -7.51 -22.37 -0.61
CA GLY A 219 -6.38 -23.24 -0.90
C GLY A 219 -5.05 -22.54 -0.73
N ASP A 220 -3.96 -23.26 -0.98
CA ASP A 220 -2.57 -22.86 -0.67
C ASP A 220 -2.36 -22.66 0.85
N TYR A 221 -1.39 -21.86 1.27
CA TYR A 221 -1.06 -21.60 2.68
C TYR A 221 -1.59 -20.24 3.15
N ILE A 222 -1.67 -20.05 4.47
CA ILE A 222 -2.25 -18.86 5.13
C ILE A 222 -3.57 -18.52 4.45
N THR A 223 -4.43 -19.55 4.36
CA THR A 223 -5.60 -19.49 3.49
C THR A 223 -6.78 -18.80 4.19
N THR A 224 -7.41 -17.89 3.48
CA THR A 224 -8.74 -17.40 3.83
C THR A 224 -9.78 -18.31 3.20
N ASP A 225 -10.74 -18.79 3.98
CA ASP A 225 -11.82 -19.62 3.45
C ASP A 225 -12.55 -18.91 2.32
N SER A 226 -12.84 -19.64 1.25
CA SER A 226 -13.50 -19.08 0.06
C SER A 226 -14.85 -18.42 0.38
N GLU A 227 -15.57 -18.93 1.40
CA GLU A 227 -16.82 -18.37 1.88
C GLU A 227 -16.60 -17.06 2.64
N VAL A 228 -15.57 -16.99 3.50
CA VAL A 228 -15.20 -15.76 4.23
C VAL A 228 -14.81 -14.67 3.25
N HIS A 229 -13.98 -15.02 2.26
CA HIS A 229 -13.58 -14.09 1.22
C HIS A 229 -14.79 -13.60 0.40
N GLN A 230 -15.70 -14.50 -0.02
CA GLN A 230 -16.90 -14.09 -0.76
C GLN A 230 -17.78 -13.16 0.07
N LYS A 231 -18.03 -13.47 1.34
CA LYS A 231 -18.84 -12.62 2.25
C LYS A 231 -18.23 -11.23 2.47
N LEU A 232 -16.90 -11.14 2.54
CA LEU A 232 -16.23 -9.84 2.56
C LEU A 232 -16.51 -9.04 1.28
N LEU A 233 -16.37 -9.67 0.11
CA LEU A 233 -16.63 -8.98 -1.15
C LEU A 233 -18.09 -8.55 -1.27
N ASP A 234 -19.02 -9.38 -0.84
CA ASP A 234 -20.46 -9.05 -0.81
C ASP A 234 -20.71 -7.84 0.09
N TYR A 235 -20.12 -7.83 1.29
CA TYR A 235 -20.20 -6.68 2.21
C TYR A 235 -19.66 -5.39 1.57
N LEU A 236 -18.53 -5.45 0.86
CA LEU A 236 -17.95 -4.29 0.17
C LEU A 236 -18.85 -3.78 -0.96
N VAL A 237 -19.51 -4.69 -1.70
CA VAL A 237 -20.46 -4.34 -2.75
C VAL A 237 -21.73 -3.71 -2.18
N GLU A 238 -22.29 -4.26 -1.10
CA GLU A 238 -23.45 -3.70 -0.40
C GLU A 238 -23.18 -2.29 0.12
N ASN A 239 -21.96 -2.04 0.61
CA ASN A 239 -21.53 -0.77 1.16
C ASN A 239 -20.80 0.13 0.13
N ARG A 240 -20.93 -0.15 -1.16
CA ARG A 240 -20.26 0.61 -2.24
C ARG A 240 -20.64 2.10 -2.31
N ARG A 241 -21.68 2.52 -1.60
CA ARG A 241 -22.05 3.94 -1.52
C ARG A 241 -21.13 4.72 -0.58
N THR A 242 -20.57 4.08 0.42
CA THR A 242 -19.73 4.69 1.45
C THR A 242 -18.26 4.24 1.38
N ILE A 243 -18.00 3.06 0.83
CA ILE A 243 -16.65 2.50 0.70
C ILE A 243 -16.20 2.53 -0.76
N TRP A 244 -15.00 3.04 -0.99
CA TRP A 244 -14.30 2.91 -2.26
C TRP A 244 -13.33 1.74 -2.18
N VAL A 245 -13.39 0.81 -3.14
CA VAL A 245 -12.39 -0.24 -3.31
C VAL A 245 -11.56 0.09 -4.55
N GLY A 246 -10.27 0.29 -4.36
CA GLY A 246 -9.31 0.57 -5.42
C GLY A 246 -8.09 -0.32 -5.33
N THR A 247 -7.25 -0.34 -6.37
CA THR A 247 -5.94 -0.96 -6.29
C THR A 247 -5.03 -0.17 -5.34
N PHE A 248 -3.96 -0.80 -4.85
CA PHE A 248 -3.05 -0.14 -3.91
C PHE A 248 -2.47 1.14 -4.51
N GLN A 249 -2.04 1.09 -5.78
CA GLN A 249 -1.50 2.26 -6.45
C GLN A 249 -2.55 3.36 -6.66
N GLU A 250 -3.79 3.01 -7.06
CA GLU A 250 -4.85 4.00 -7.26
C GLU A 250 -5.18 4.76 -5.97
N VAL A 251 -5.30 4.03 -4.85
CA VAL A 251 -5.62 4.64 -3.56
C VAL A 251 -4.46 5.51 -3.07
N MET A 252 -3.23 5.01 -3.14
CA MET A 252 -2.04 5.75 -2.73
C MET A 252 -1.77 6.96 -3.63
N ASP A 253 -2.04 6.89 -4.93
CA ASP A 253 -1.93 8.04 -5.85
C ASP A 253 -2.86 9.18 -5.43
N LEU A 254 -4.08 8.85 -5.02
CA LEU A 254 -5.03 9.84 -4.51
C LEU A 254 -4.54 10.44 -3.19
N VAL A 255 -4.09 9.61 -2.25
CA VAL A 255 -3.59 10.05 -0.94
C VAL A 255 -2.42 11.02 -1.12
N MET A 256 -1.42 10.66 -1.93
CA MET A 256 -0.24 11.51 -2.15
C MET A 256 -0.57 12.79 -2.92
N LYS A 257 -1.50 12.75 -3.86
CA LYS A 257 -1.99 13.94 -4.57
C LYS A 257 -2.65 14.93 -3.60
N LYS A 258 -3.53 14.46 -2.73
CA LYS A 258 -4.23 15.32 -1.75
C LYS A 258 -3.27 15.90 -0.71
N ARG A 259 -2.30 15.10 -0.25
CA ARG A 259 -1.22 15.57 0.64
C ARG A 259 -0.43 16.73 0.04
N GLY A 260 -0.09 16.66 -1.26
CA GLY A 260 0.65 17.73 -1.96
C GLY A 260 -0.13 19.04 -2.07
N HIS A 261 -1.47 18.99 -2.15
CA HIS A 261 -2.32 20.19 -2.22
C HIS A 261 -2.58 20.82 -0.84
N GLY A 262 -2.58 20.05 0.23
CA GLY A 262 -2.75 20.55 1.60
C GLY A 262 -1.54 21.34 2.13
N GLY A 263 -0.34 21.11 1.56
CA GLY A 263 0.90 21.81 1.91
C GLY A 263 1.14 23.14 1.18
N ALA A 264 0.39 23.44 0.12
CA ALA A 264 0.63 24.60 -0.75
C ALA A 264 -0.11 25.89 -0.29
N GLY A 265 -0.80 25.87 0.85
CA GLY A 265 -1.51 27.03 1.41
C GLY A 265 -0.64 28.02 2.20
N GLY A 266 0.68 27.95 2.13
CA GLY A 266 1.58 28.83 2.87
C GLY A 266 2.86 29.17 2.11
N ARG A 267 2.89 30.41 1.55
CA ARG A 267 4.00 31.17 0.97
C ARG A 267 4.31 30.95 -0.51
N GLY A 268 3.64 31.78 -1.32
CA GLY A 268 4.22 32.26 -2.58
C GLY A 268 5.39 33.20 -2.27
N VAL A 269 6.62 32.75 -2.44
CA VAL A 269 7.77 33.63 -2.65
C VAL A 269 8.20 33.39 -4.08
N GLY A 270 7.92 34.38 -4.94
CA GLY A 270 8.39 34.41 -6.30
C GLY A 270 9.92 34.39 -6.31
N LEU A 271 10.47 33.44 -7.03
CA LEU A 271 11.87 33.52 -7.48
C LEU A 271 11.87 33.65 -8.99
N ALA A 272 12.43 34.80 -9.39
CA ALA A 272 12.61 35.24 -10.74
C ALA A 272 13.42 34.22 -11.58
N ALA A 273 13.00 34.08 -12.82
CA ALA A 273 13.72 33.39 -13.88
C ALA A 273 15.08 34.04 -14.14
N GLY A 274 16.16 33.32 -13.85
CA GLY A 274 17.50 33.61 -14.31
C GLY A 274 17.87 32.58 -15.39
N GLY A 275 17.78 33.00 -16.65
CA GLY A 275 18.23 32.18 -17.76
C GLY A 275 19.76 32.09 -17.78
N LEU A 276 20.27 30.89 -18.03
CA LEU A 276 21.63 30.70 -18.56
C LEU A 276 21.57 29.64 -19.66
N ARG A 277 21.87 30.14 -20.84
CA ARG A 277 22.17 29.34 -22.03
C ARG A 277 23.63 28.90 -21.98
N GLY A 278 23.92 27.77 -22.59
CA GLY A 278 25.23 27.29 -22.97
C GLY A 278 25.46 25.86 -22.46
N GLY A 279 25.82 24.89 -23.17
CA GLY A 279 26.35 24.75 -24.50
C GLY A 279 27.08 23.43 -24.55
N ALA A 280 26.76 22.64 -25.55
CA ALA A 280 27.49 21.60 -26.23
C ALA A 280 28.54 20.72 -25.50
N GLY A 281 28.46 19.47 -25.76
CA GLY A 281 29.65 18.68 -26.01
C GLY A 281 29.68 17.28 -25.38
N TRP A 282 29.49 16.26 -26.26
CA TRP A 282 29.88 14.84 -26.24
C TRP A 282 29.00 13.86 -25.47
#